data_d324890506079048eb352581d2dcf06b
#
_entry.id   d324890506079048eb352581d2dcf06b
#
_cell.length_a   1.000
_cell.length_b   1.000
_cell.length_c   1.000
_cell.angle_alpha   90.00
_cell.angle_beta   90.00
_cell.angle_gamma   90.00
#
_symmetry.space_group_name_H-M   'P 1'
#
loop_
_entity.id
_entity.type
_entity.pdbx_description
1 polymer ?
#
loop_
_entity_poly.entity_id
_entity_poly.type
_entity_poly.pdbx_seq_one_letter_code
_entity_poly.pdbx_strand_id
1 'polypeptide(L)'
;MTATQGTRRIRRIVASVLVVAMLAGAIVTDQAGLGSRSERYAGSPAYAYLTETMECLSYGWLHWIGYWLGAQFSDAGTASGQYRRACVAVAQGDFADAEQWLQARIASDAGASEAESAALRMQLGCVRSLDGDATGAAQAAGEAATLDGENAQLQQLSYQFSLDAGDARGAAAALSAYATLTRDNTLYAEIADLYLEAGDYEDSGLYYDLAIEINGEDDRLLYMRGTSNMLLGRYAEAMKDFAASAFPGSSYSRGVCAMALGDIKQAEVCFESSLERGEQANDARLMLAVCHLEDGEPAEAEALLEQYMAAGGAYADVAYYRAHARSMRENYAGAAEDYEAAAENGQFREESLFSAAQCRYFAGDYAKAVQGFEQCVEEEIDLAQSWYYLGLSLLALGENEGAAEALDKALAAGGTNG
;
A
#
# COMPACT_ATOMS: atom_id res chain seq x y z
N MET A 1 50.36 0.95 -65.01
CA MET A 1 49.69 0.91 -63.70
C MET A 1 48.33 0.27 -63.95
N THR A 2 48.12 -0.93 -63.44
CA THR A 2 46.93 -1.73 -63.71
C THR A 2 45.70 -1.15 -63.00
N ALA A 3 44.53 -1.26 -63.61
CA ALA A 3 43.21 -0.78 -63.10
C ALA A 3 42.95 -1.18 -61.64
N THR A 4 43.55 -2.24 -61.15
CA THR A 4 43.46 -2.75 -59.76
C THR A 4 44.18 -1.87 -58.72
N GLN A 5 45.22 -1.12 -59.07
CA GLN A 5 45.90 -0.19 -58.12
C GLN A 5 45.14 1.11 -57.94
N GLY A 6 44.52 1.62 -59.03
CA GLY A 6 43.68 2.81 -58.95
C GLY A 6 42.44 2.64 -58.08
N THR A 7 41.73 1.48 -58.26
CA THR A 7 40.56 1.17 -57.42
C THR A 7 40.86 0.94 -55.96
N ARG A 8 42.01 0.38 -55.60
CA ARG A 8 42.46 0.25 -54.21
C ARG A 8 42.78 1.60 -53.57
N ARG A 9 43.36 2.53 -54.35
CA ARG A 9 43.69 3.87 -53.88
C ARG A 9 42.48 4.72 -53.70
N ILE A 10 41.50 4.66 -54.60
CA ILE A 10 40.17 5.31 -54.45
C ILE A 10 39.42 4.79 -53.25
N ARG A 11 39.33 3.47 -53.04
CA ARG A 11 38.69 2.85 -51.89
C ARG A 11 39.33 3.30 -50.54
N ARG A 12 40.67 3.45 -50.48
CA ARG A 12 41.36 3.96 -49.30
C ARG A 12 41.07 5.44 -49.06
N ILE A 13 40.99 6.26 -50.09
CA ILE A 13 40.67 7.68 -49.98
C ILE A 13 39.20 7.84 -49.54
N VAL A 14 38.27 7.12 -50.13
CA VAL A 14 36.85 7.14 -49.75
C VAL A 14 36.66 6.64 -48.31
N ALA A 15 37.37 5.58 -47.92
CA ALA A 15 37.34 5.10 -46.52
C ALA A 15 37.89 6.16 -45.53
N SER A 16 39.01 6.83 -45.91
CA SER A 16 39.56 7.89 -45.05
C SER A 16 38.67 9.14 -44.97
N VAL A 17 38.00 9.53 -46.05
CA VAL A 17 37.05 10.64 -46.07
C VAL A 17 35.80 10.30 -45.26
N LEU A 18 35.31 9.06 -45.37
CA LEU A 18 34.21 8.58 -44.53
C LEU A 18 34.55 8.57 -43.04
N VAL A 19 35.76 8.12 -42.70
CA VAL A 19 36.22 8.16 -41.30
C VAL A 19 36.33 9.58 -40.78
N VAL A 20 36.86 10.51 -41.59
CA VAL A 20 36.94 11.95 -41.18
C VAL A 20 35.57 12.60 -41.09
N ALA A 21 34.63 12.26 -41.98
CA ALA A 21 33.24 12.75 -41.92
C ALA A 21 32.48 12.16 -40.71
N MET A 22 32.71 10.90 -40.35
CA MET A 22 32.17 10.27 -39.17
C MET A 22 32.74 10.85 -37.88
N LEU A 23 34.07 11.14 -37.86
CA LEU A 23 34.73 11.84 -36.75
C LEU A 23 34.17 13.25 -36.55
N ALA A 24 34.00 14.00 -37.66
CA ALA A 24 33.41 15.34 -37.61
C ALA A 24 31.95 15.31 -37.14
N GLY A 25 31.15 14.32 -37.59
CA GLY A 25 29.79 14.10 -37.14
C GLY A 25 29.70 13.72 -35.66
N ALA A 26 30.62 12.86 -35.17
CA ALA A 26 30.74 12.50 -33.78
C ALA A 26 31.13 13.68 -32.89
N ILE A 27 32.03 14.54 -33.32
CA ILE A 27 32.43 15.77 -32.59
C ILE A 27 31.24 16.73 -32.47
N VAL A 28 30.42 16.86 -33.52
CA VAL A 28 29.25 17.75 -33.52
C VAL A 28 28.14 17.19 -32.61
N THR A 29 27.95 15.86 -32.55
CA THR A 29 26.99 15.22 -31.65
C THR A 29 27.48 15.27 -30.21
N ASP A 30 28.76 15.17 -29.93
CA ASP A 30 29.35 15.28 -28.60
C ASP A 30 29.19 16.70 -28.01
N GLN A 31 29.46 17.73 -28.82
CA GLN A 31 29.24 19.11 -28.37
C GLN A 31 27.78 19.51 -28.20
N ALA A 32 26.84 18.83 -28.91
CA ALA A 32 25.41 19.18 -28.88
C ALA A 32 24.56 18.36 -27.88
N GLY A 33 25.06 17.26 -27.34
CA GLY A 33 24.17 16.34 -26.63
C GLY A 33 24.73 15.57 -25.42
N LEU A 34 26.02 15.22 -25.41
CA LEU A 34 26.56 14.38 -24.34
C LEU A 34 26.80 15.16 -23.03
N GLY A 35 27.34 16.36 -23.09
CA GLY A 35 27.59 17.19 -21.91
C GLY A 35 26.33 17.60 -21.16
N SER A 36 25.25 17.93 -21.87
CA SER A 36 23.99 18.34 -21.26
C SER A 36 23.18 17.15 -20.70
N ARG A 37 23.44 15.94 -21.18
CA ARG A 37 22.75 14.73 -20.72
C ARG A 37 23.43 14.07 -19.53
N SER A 38 24.77 14.07 -19.49
CA SER A 38 25.50 13.62 -18.30
C SER A 38 25.17 14.49 -17.07
N GLU A 39 24.96 15.80 -17.27
CA GLU A 39 24.50 16.71 -16.21
C GLU A 39 23.08 16.43 -15.77
N ARG A 40 22.19 16.00 -16.67
CA ARG A 40 20.79 15.70 -16.37
C ARG A 40 20.62 14.47 -15.48
N TYR A 41 21.49 13.49 -15.62
CA TYR A 41 21.45 12.25 -14.85
C TYR A 41 22.57 12.17 -13.80
N ALA A 42 23.39 13.23 -13.67
CA ALA A 42 24.42 13.33 -12.66
C ALA A 42 23.78 13.21 -11.26
N GLY A 43 24.23 12.23 -10.48
CA GLY A 43 23.67 11.92 -9.15
C GLY A 43 22.60 10.83 -9.14
N SER A 44 22.13 10.35 -10.29
CA SER A 44 21.28 9.15 -10.34
C SER A 44 22.12 7.90 -10.05
N PRO A 45 21.73 7.05 -9.06
CA PRO A 45 22.41 5.77 -8.79
C PRO A 45 22.40 4.84 -10.00
N ALA A 46 21.31 4.85 -10.78
CA ALA A 46 21.19 4.09 -12.03
C ALA A 46 22.25 4.50 -13.06
N TYR A 47 22.45 5.81 -13.25
CA TYR A 47 23.45 6.32 -14.21
C TYR A 47 24.88 6.05 -13.72
N ALA A 48 25.12 6.15 -12.42
CA ALA A 48 26.42 5.83 -11.83
C ALA A 48 26.78 4.36 -12.09
N TYR A 49 25.86 3.43 -11.84
CA TYR A 49 26.07 2.01 -12.12
C TYR A 49 26.35 1.73 -13.60
N LEU A 50 25.60 2.36 -14.52
CA LEU A 50 25.83 2.19 -15.95
C LEU A 50 27.22 2.71 -16.36
N THR A 51 27.69 3.83 -15.80
CA THR A 51 29.04 4.38 -16.09
C THR A 51 30.16 3.50 -15.55
N GLU A 52 29.94 2.76 -14.48
CA GLU A 52 30.90 1.78 -13.94
C GLU A 52 30.95 0.49 -14.75
N THR A 53 29.79 -0.02 -15.16
CA THR A 53 29.66 -1.37 -15.75
C THR A 53 29.68 -1.39 -17.26
N MET A 54 29.29 -0.29 -17.92
CA MET A 54 29.34 -0.15 -19.37
C MET A 54 30.60 0.62 -19.80
N GLU A 55 31.63 -0.08 -20.24
CA GLU A 55 32.93 0.50 -20.67
C GLU A 55 32.80 1.65 -21.68
N CYS A 56 31.77 1.65 -22.51
CA CYS A 56 31.51 2.68 -23.50
C CYS A 56 31.20 4.07 -22.88
N LEU A 57 30.77 4.10 -21.63
CA LEU A 57 30.43 5.33 -20.89
C LEU A 57 31.61 5.84 -20.06
N SER A 58 32.56 4.97 -19.70
CA SER A 58 33.64 5.23 -18.76
C SER A 58 34.86 5.93 -19.38
N TYR A 59 35.09 5.73 -20.67
CA TYR A 59 36.29 6.19 -21.35
C TYR A 59 35.89 7.18 -22.44
N GLY A 60 36.43 8.38 -22.44
CA GLY A 60 36.11 9.50 -23.31
C GLY A 60 35.84 9.18 -24.79
N TRP A 61 35.54 10.20 -25.58
CA TRP A 61 34.96 10.13 -26.92
C TRP A 61 35.63 9.16 -27.94
N LEU A 62 36.93 8.90 -27.83
CA LEU A 62 37.63 7.93 -28.71
C LEU A 62 37.19 6.51 -28.46
N HIS A 63 36.87 6.15 -27.22
CA HIS A 63 36.39 4.81 -26.86
C HIS A 63 34.95 4.62 -27.34
N TRP A 64 34.10 5.64 -27.17
CA TRP A 64 32.74 5.65 -27.69
C TRP A 64 32.71 5.48 -29.24
N ILE A 65 33.59 6.15 -30.01
CA ILE A 65 33.66 5.94 -31.45
C ILE A 65 33.99 4.48 -31.76
N GLY A 66 34.88 3.84 -31.02
CA GLY A 66 35.17 2.42 -31.16
C GLY A 66 33.95 1.52 -30.97
N TYR A 67 33.18 1.81 -29.96
CA TYR A 67 31.91 1.09 -29.71
C TYR A 67 30.87 1.38 -30.79
N TRP A 68 30.68 2.62 -31.18
CA TRP A 68 29.77 3.04 -32.24
C TRP A 68 30.10 2.39 -33.60
N LEU A 69 31.36 2.44 -34.01
CA LEU A 69 31.83 1.73 -35.22
C LEU A 69 31.62 0.21 -35.07
N GLY A 70 31.96 -0.34 -33.91
CA GLY A 70 31.74 -1.75 -33.61
C GLY A 70 30.27 -2.17 -33.72
N ALA A 71 29.34 -1.34 -33.23
CA ALA A 71 27.90 -1.58 -33.34
C ALA A 71 27.42 -1.57 -34.80
N GLN A 72 27.96 -0.71 -35.67
CA GLN A 72 27.58 -0.65 -37.09
C GLN A 72 28.05 -1.86 -37.89
N PHE A 73 29.22 -2.41 -37.52
CA PHE A 73 29.85 -3.50 -38.29
C PHE A 73 29.75 -4.89 -37.63
N SER A 74 29.26 -4.96 -36.40
CA SER A 74 28.99 -6.26 -35.75
C SER A 74 27.66 -6.83 -36.19
N ASP A 75 27.57 -8.16 -36.21
CA ASP A 75 26.30 -8.87 -36.46
C ASP A 75 25.35 -8.63 -35.27
N ALA A 76 24.16 -8.10 -35.55
CA ALA A 76 23.11 -7.86 -34.57
C ALA A 76 22.56 -9.13 -33.91
N GLY A 77 22.79 -10.28 -34.52
CA GLY A 77 22.42 -11.60 -33.98
C GLY A 77 23.41 -12.14 -32.94
N THR A 78 24.56 -11.48 -32.75
CA THR A 78 25.56 -11.93 -31.79
C THR A 78 25.44 -11.19 -30.44
N ALA A 79 25.75 -11.87 -29.33
CA ALA A 79 25.75 -11.30 -27.99
C ALA A 79 26.60 -10.01 -27.89
N SER A 80 27.81 -10.02 -28.51
CA SER A 80 28.69 -8.85 -28.55
C SER A 80 28.10 -7.70 -29.37
N GLY A 81 27.41 -8.00 -30.49
CA GLY A 81 26.75 -7.00 -31.32
C GLY A 81 25.55 -6.34 -30.62
N GLN A 82 24.76 -7.13 -29.93
CA GLN A 82 23.63 -6.66 -29.14
C GLN A 82 24.10 -5.75 -27.99
N TYR A 83 25.10 -6.19 -27.22
CA TYR A 83 25.64 -5.39 -26.12
C TYR A 83 26.26 -4.06 -26.58
N ARG A 84 26.99 -4.05 -27.69
CA ARG A 84 27.54 -2.80 -28.25
C ARG A 84 26.46 -1.83 -28.68
N ARG A 85 25.35 -2.31 -29.23
CA ARG A 85 24.19 -1.45 -29.58
C ARG A 85 23.52 -0.89 -28.36
N ALA A 86 23.30 -1.72 -27.31
CA ALA A 86 22.80 -1.23 -26.03
C ALA A 86 23.67 -0.12 -25.47
N CYS A 87 25.00 -0.31 -25.44
CA CYS A 87 25.94 0.72 -24.97
C CYS A 87 25.82 2.03 -25.77
N VAL A 88 25.71 1.95 -27.08
CA VAL A 88 25.57 3.14 -27.95
C VAL A 88 24.23 3.84 -27.68
N ALA A 89 23.15 3.10 -27.57
CA ALA A 89 21.83 3.64 -27.28
C ALA A 89 21.79 4.36 -25.91
N VAL A 90 22.37 3.75 -24.86
CA VAL A 90 22.50 4.40 -23.54
C VAL A 90 23.29 5.69 -23.65
N ALA A 91 24.44 5.69 -24.34
CA ALA A 91 25.27 6.88 -24.54
C ALA A 91 24.51 8.00 -25.30
N GLN A 92 23.60 7.63 -26.21
CA GLN A 92 22.76 8.56 -26.94
C GLN A 92 21.51 9.00 -26.13
N GLY A 93 21.22 8.33 -25.01
CA GLY A 93 20.02 8.55 -24.19
C GLY A 93 18.75 8.04 -24.87
N ASP A 94 18.89 7.04 -25.76
CA ASP A 94 17.79 6.30 -26.35
C ASP A 94 17.56 5.05 -25.52
N PHE A 95 16.84 5.21 -24.41
CA PHE A 95 16.65 4.16 -23.44
C PHE A 95 15.72 3.05 -23.94
N ALA A 96 14.74 3.39 -24.78
CA ALA A 96 13.86 2.39 -25.39
C ALA A 96 14.64 1.43 -26.31
N ASP A 97 15.55 1.96 -27.13
CA ASP A 97 16.41 1.15 -28.01
C ASP A 97 17.44 0.35 -27.17
N ALA A 98 17.97 0.97 -26.09
CA ALA A 98 18.89 0.30 -25.16
C ALA A 98 18.21 -0.89 -24.46
N GLU A 99 16.97 -0.73 -23.99
CA GLU A 99 16.18 -1.81 -23.39
C GLU A 99 16.01 -2.98 -24.35
N GLN A 100 15.61 -2.71 -25.59
CA GLN A 100 15.42 -3.75 -26.62
C GLN A 100 16.71 -4.57 -26.84
N TRP A 101 17.85 -3.90 -26.93
CA TRP A 101 19.13 -4.58 -27.14
C TRP A 101 19.61 -5.34 -25.90
N LEU A 102 19.37 -4.84 -24.69
CA LEU A 102 19.68 -5.56 -23.44
C LEU A 102 18.80 -6.80 -23.29
N GLN A 103 17.51 -6.69 -23.58
CA GLN A 103 16.60 -7.85 -23.57
C GLN A 103 17.03 -8.92 -24.59
N ALA A 104 17.39 -8.52 -25.81
CA ALA A 104 17.92 -9.43 -26.81
C ALA A 104 19.22 -10.11 -26.34
N ARG A 105 20.12 -9.35 -25.67
CA ARG A 105 21.37 -9.88 -25.10
C ARG A 105 21.09 -10.89 -23.99
N ILE A 106 20.17 -10.57 -23.07
CA ILE A 106 19.75 -11.49 -22.00
C ILE A 106 19.13 -12.77 -22.57
N ALA A 107 18.28 -12.66 -23.60
CA ALA A 107 17.68 -13.82 -24.26
C ALA A 107 18.69 -14.73 -24.97
N SER A 108 19.81 -14.16 -25.43
CA SER A 108 20.90 -14.91 -26.11
C SER A 108 21.92 -15.52 -25.15
N ASP A 109 21.71 -15.43 -23.85
CA ASP A 109 22.71 -15.68 -22.79
C ASP A 109 22.89 -17.17 -22.41
N ALA A 110 22.83 -18.05 -23.39
CA ALA A 110 23.10 -19.47 -23.17
C ALA A 110 24.59 -19.71 -22.89
N GLY A 111 25.01 -19.55 -21.63
CA GLY A 111 26.35 -19.85 -21.15
C GLY A 111 27.10 -18.74 -20.42
N ALA A 112 26.45 -17.63 -20.11
CA ALA A 112 27.00 -16.62 -19.21
C ALA A 112 27.04 -17.12 -17.75
N SER A 113 27.95 -16.58 -16.97
CA SER A 113 27.98 -16.80 -15.53
C SER A 113 26.79 -16.11 -14.84
N GLU A 114 26.43 -16.55 -13.65
CA GLU A 114 25.37 -15.90 -12.85
C GLU A 114 25.66 -14.41 -12.63
N ALA A 115 26.92 -14.05 -12.37
CA ALA A 115 27.35 -12.66 -12.19
C ALA A 115 27.20 -11.81 -13.47
N GLU A 116 27.50 -12.37 -14.66
CA GLU A 116 27.28 -11.67 -15.94
C GLU A 116 25.78 -11.49 -16.21
N SER A 117 24.99 -12.54 -15.95
CA SER A 117 23.54 -12.50 -16.09
C SER A 117 22.89 -11.49 -15.11
N ALA A 118 23.39 -11.41 -13.89
CA ALA A 118 22.97 -10.42 -12.89
C ALA A 118 23.31 -8.99 -13.35
N ALA A 119 24.55 -8.77 -13.81
CA ALA A 119 24.98 -7.45 -14.30
C ALA A 119 24.12 -6.95 -15.48
N LEU A 120 23.80 -7.82 -16.44
CA LEU A 120 22.95 -7.46 -17.57
C LEU A 120 21.52 -7.08 -17.14
N ARG A 121 20.94 -7.81 -16.18
CA ARG A 121 19.60 -7.50 -15.65
C ARG A 121 19.62 -6.19 -14.86
N MET A 122 20.66 -5.94 -14.07
CA MET A 122 20.79 -4.67 -13.36
C MET A 122 20.94 -3.51 -14.34
N GLN A 123 21.74 -3.66 -15.42
CA GLN A 123 21.83 -2.66 -16.48
C GLN A 123 20.47 -2.39 -17.14
N LEU A 124 19.68 -3.43 -17.37
CA LEU A 124 18.30 -3.31 -17.85
C LEU A 124 17.42 -2.54 -16.85
N GLY A 125 17.51 -2.86 -15.57
CA GLY A 125 16.81 -2.13 -14.52
C GLY A 125 17.20 -0.65 -14.48
N CYS A 126 18.49 -0.33 -14.59
CA CYS A 126 18.96 1.04 -14.65
C CYS A 126 18.43 1.80 -15.88
N VAL A 127 18.40 1.16 -17.05
CA VAL A 127 17.86 1.75 -18.28
C VAL A 127 16.38 2.06 -18.12
N ARG A 128 15.59 1.12 -17.58
CA ARG A 128 14.16 1.31 -17.31
C ARG A 128 13.91 2.42 -16.30
N SER A 129 14.69 2.48 -15.23
CA SER A 129 14.61 3.58 -14.25
C SER A 129 14.84 4.95 -14.89
N LEU A 130 15.83 5.07 -15.79
CA LEU A 130 16.13 6.31 -16.51
C LEU A 130 15.06 6.67 -17.56
N ASP A 131 14.35 5.67 -18.10
CA ASP A 131 13.22 5.86 -19.02
C ASP A 131 11.89 6.15 -18.29
N GLY A 132 11.86 5.99 -16.95
CA GLY A 132 10.69 6.26 -16.11
C GLY A 132 9.80 5.03 -15.83
N ASP A 133 10.22 3.84 -16.24
CA ASP A 133 9.56 2.57 -15.89
C ASP A 133 10.08 2.04 -14.53
N ALA A 134 9.54 2.59 -13.46
CA ALA A 134 9.92 2.21 -12.09
C ALA A 134 9.61 0.73 -11.80
N THR A 135 8.44 0.23 -12.21
CA THR A 135 8.04 -1.16 -11.97
C THR A 135 8.95 -2.15 -12.71
N GLY A 136 9.23 -1.89 -13.98
CA GLY A 136 10.16 -2.70 -14.76
C GLY A 136 11.60 -2.63 -14.26
N ALA A 137 12.01 -1.48 -13.71
CA ALA A 137 13.31 -1.31 -13.07
C ALA A 137 13.43 -2.17 -11.81
N ALA A 138 12.45 -2.12 -10.91
CA ALA A 138 12.39 -2.93 -9.70
C ALA A 138 12.42 -4.43 -10.00
N GLN A 139 11.63 -4.89 -10.98
CA GLN A 139 11.62 -6.28 -11.39
C GLN A 139 13.00 -6.74 -11.88
N ALA A 140 13.61 -6.00 -12.80
CA ALA A 140 14.92 -6.37 -13.37
C ALA A 140 16.03 -6.35 -12.31
N ALA A 141 15.99 -5.40 -11.39
CA ALA A 141 16.93 -5.30 -10.28
C ALA A 141 16.74 -6.44 -9.26
N GLY A 142 15.51 -6.82 -8.94
CA GLY A 142 15.20 -7.96 -8.08
C GLY A 142 15.71 -9.28 -8.67
N GLU A 143 15.52 -9.49 -9.98
CA GLU A 143 16.10 -10.64 -10.69
C GLU A 143 17.63 -10.65 -10.63
N ALA A 144 18.27 -9.48 -10.81
CA ALA A 144 19.72 -9.33 -10.72
C ALA A 144 20.23 -9.65 -9.30
N ALA A 145 19.59 -9.08 -8.29
CA ALA A 145 19.92 -9.27 -6.87
C ALA A 145 19.71 -10.72 -6.41
N THR A 146 18.79 -11.44 -7.04
CA THR A 146 18.55 -12.86 -6.77
C THR A 146 19.65 -13.75 -7.38
N LEU A 147 20.12 -13.41 -8.60
CA LEU A 147 21.18 -14.16 -9.30
C LEU A 147 22.57 -14.00 -8.65
N ASP A 148 22.87 -12.83 -8.14
CA ASP A 148 24.13 -12.55 -7.43
C ASP A 148 23.80 -12.00 -6.04
N GLY A 149 23.28 -12.88 -5.18
CA GLY A 149 22.78 -12.57 -3.86
C GLY A 149 23.82 -12.04 -2.88
N GLU A 150 25.10 -12.28 -3.16
CA GLU A 150 26.22 -11.82 -2.31
C GLU A 150 26.75 -10.41 -2.70
N ASN A 151 26.16 -9.81 -3.71
CA ASN A 151 26.57 -8.48 -4.19
C ASN A 151 25.76 -7.35 -3.52
N ALA A 152 26.37 -6.72 -2.53
CA ALA A 152 25.73 -5.65 -1.78
C ALA A 152 25.28 -4.46 -2.65
N GLN A 153 26.02 -4.13 -3.74
CA GLN A 153 25.63 -3.04 -4.65
C GLN A 153 24.34 -3.36 -5.39
N LEU A 154 24.17 -4.62 -5.84
CA LEU A 154 22.93 -5.04 -6.49
C LEU A 154 21.74 -5.02 -5.52
N GLN A 155 21.94 -5.46 -4.26
CA GLN A 155 20.91 -5.37 -3.23
C GLN A 155 20.51 -3.92 -2.95
N GLN A 156 21.48 -3.00 -2.85
CA GLN A 156 21.22 -1.59 -2.62
C GLN A 156 20.43 -0.95 -3.78
N LEU A 157 20.78 -1.24 -5.04
CA LEU A 157 20.06 -0.73 -6.20
C LEU A 157 18.65 -1.34 -6.30
N SER A 158 18.51 -2.64 -6.01
CA SER A 158 17.21 -3.31 -5.96
C SER A 158 16.30 -2.67 -4.92
N TYR A 159 16.82 -2.38 -3.72
CA TYR A 159 16.10 -1.65 -2.68
C TYR A 159 15.61 -0.28 -3.18
N GLN A 160 16.48 0.53 -3.80
CA GLN A 160 16.11 1.85 -4.30
C GLN A 160 15.04 1.79 -5.39
N PHE A 161 15.18 0.88 -6.36
CA PHE A 161 14.21 0.74 -7.45
C PHE A 161 12.87 0.19 -6.96
N SER A 162 12.87 -0.67 -5.93
CA SER A 162 11.65 -1.15 -5.30
C SER A 162 10.92 -0.02 -4.56
N LEU A 163 11.64 0.88 -3.88
CA LEU A 163 11.04 2.09 -3.29
C LEU A 163 10.43 3.00 -4.35
N ASP A 164 11.15 3.28 -5.45
CA ASP A 164 10.66 4.11 -6.56
C ASP A 164 9.40 3.52 -7.21
N ALA A 165 9.27 2.20 -7.20
CA ALA A 165 8.12 1.47 -7.71
C ALA A 165 6.95 1.35 -6.70
N GLY A 166 7.14 1.71 -5.43
CA GLY A 166 6.17 1.48 -4.36
C GLY A 166 6.06 0.00 -3.95
N ASP A 167 7.06 -0.82 -4.27
CA ASP A 167 7.14 -2.23 -3.87
C ASP A 167 7.84 -2.36 -2.51
N ALA A 168 7.07 -2.14 -1.44
CA ALA A 168 7.58 -2.20 -0.07
C ALA A 168 8.16 -3.58 0.28
N ARG A 169 7.54 -4.67 -0.22
CA ARG A 169 8.03 -6.04 0.01
C ARG A 169 9.37 -6.29 -0.67
N GLY A 170 9.50 -5.90 -1.94
CA GLY A 170 10.77 -5.99 -2.68
C GLY A 170 11.86 -5.14 -2.03
N ALA A 171 11.51 -3.94 -1.58
CA ALA A 171 12.43 -3.06 -0.85
C ALA A 171 12.89 -3.69 0.47
N ALA A 172 11.97 -4.23 1.28
CA ALA A 172 12.31 -4.90 2.55
C ALA A 172 13.26 -6.08 2.33
N ALA A 173 12.97 -6.94 1.35
CA ALA A 173 13.79 -8.10 1.05
C ALA A 173 15.20 -7.71 0.61
N ALA A 174 15.33 -6.75 -0.28
CA ALA A 174 16.61 -6.25 -0.76
C ALA A 174 17.42 -5.55 0.35
N LEU A 175 16.77 -4.72 1.18
CA LEU A 175 17.43 -4.04 2.29
C LEU A 175 17.88 -5.03 3.39
N SER A 176 17.10 -6.08 3.64
CA SER A 176 17.45 -7.16 4.56
C SER A 176 18.70 -7.93 4.10
N ALA A 177 18.77 -8.26 2.80
CA ALA A 177 19.95 -8.89 2.21
C ALA A 177 21.16 -7.95 2.28
N TYR A 178 20.99 -6.67 1.97
CA TYR A 178 22.03 -5.66 2.10
C TYR A 178 22.55 -5.54 3.53
N ALA A 179 21.66 -5.43 4.51
CA ALA A 179 22.00 -5.35 5.94
C ALA A 179 22.81 -6.58 6.41
N THR A 180 22.42 -7.74 5.94
CA THR A 180 23.12 -9.01 6.24
C THR A 180 24.56 -9.01 5.68
N LEU A 181 24.72 -8.62 4.42
CA LEU A 181 26.02 -8.58 3.73
C LEU A 181 26.97 -7.53 4.33
N THR A 182 26.44 -6.37 4.67
CA THR A 182 27.21 -5.27 5.25
C THR A 182 27.38 -5.36 6.76
N ARG A 183 26.60 -6.22 7.40
CA ARG A 183 26.45 -6.33 8.87
C ARG A 183 25.96 -5.02 9.50
N ASP A 184 25.12 -4.31 8.77
CA ASP A 184 24.54 -3.05 9.25
C ASP A 184 23.20 -3.30 9.95
N ASN A 185 23.28 -3.59 11.22
CA ASN A 185 22.12 -3.87 12.05
C ASN A 185 21.28 -2.62 12.36
N THR A 186 21.77 -1.41 12.03
CA THR A 186 21.02 -0.16 12.25
C THR A 186 19.80 -0.06 11.31
N LEU A 187 19.76 -0.84 10.25
CA LEU A 187 18.71 -0.87 9.25
C LEU A 187 17.46 -1.69 9.67
N TYR A 188 17.52 -2.45 10.78
CA TYR A 188 16.42 -3.35 11.14
C TYR A 188 15.08 -2.64 11.37
N ALA A 189 15.09 -1.44 11.93
CA ALA A 189 13.87 -0.66 12.10
C ALA A 189 13.25 -0.26 10.75
N GLU A 190 14.07 0.14 9.79
CA GLU A 190 13.62 0.50 8.44
C GLU A 190 13.09 -0.72 7.67
N ILE A 191 13.76 -1.87 7.80
CA ILE A 191 13.29 -3.13 7.23
C ILE A 191 11.93 -3.52 7.83
N ALA A 192 11.76 -3.35 9.14
CA ALA A 192 10.50 -3.62 9.83
C ALA A 192 9.36 -2.71 9.34
N ASP A 193 9.64 -1.41 9.16
CA ASP A 193 8.68 -0.43 8.62
C ASP A 193 8.21 -0.84 7.22
N LEU A 194 9.12 -1.27 6.35
CA LEU A 194 8.81 -1.71 5.00
C LEU A 194 7.96 -2.99 4.97
N TYR A 195 8.25 -3.97 5.83
CA TYR A 195 7.42 -5.16 5.95
C TYR A 195 6.02 -4.82 6.51
N LEU A 196 5.93 -3.86 7.43
CA LEU A 196 4.64 -3.37 7.94
C LEU A 196 3.81 -2.75 6.81
N GLU A 197 4.43 -1.90 5.97
CA GLU A 197 3.79 -1.30 4.80
C GLU A 197 3.38 -2.34 3.76
N ALA A 198 4.17 -3.38 3.58
CA ALA A 198 3.88 -4.50 2.68
C ALA A 198 2.74 -5.41 3.19
N GLY A 199 2.30 -5.25 4.45
CA GLY A 199 1.34 -6.13 5.10
C GLY A 199 1.94 -7.45 5.61
N ASP A 200 3.25 -7.58 5.62
CA ASP A 200 3.99 -8.74 6.12
C ASP A 200 4.27 -8.57 7.61
N TYR A 201 3.21 -8.58 8.41
CA TYR A 201 3.26 -8.23 9.84
C TYR A 201 4.11 -9.18 10.70
N GLU A 202 4.26 -10.44 10.29
CA GLU A 202 5.10 -11.43 10.96
C GLU A 202 6.58 -11.04 10.86
N ASP A 203 7.05 -10.77 9.64
CA ASP A 203 8.43 -10.34 9.38
C ASP A 203 8.69 -8.96 9.98
N SER A 204 7.72 -8.04 9.88
CA SER A 204 7.79 -6.74 10.55
C SER A 204 8.03 -6.88 12.05
N GLY A 205 7.24 -7.71 12.75
CA GLY A 205 7.39 -7.96 14.18
C GLY A 205 8.77 -8.52 14.52
N LEU A 206 9.27 -9.47 13.72
CA LEU A 206 10.60 -10.06 13.90
C LEU A 206 11.72 -9.01 13.78
N TYR A 207 11.66 -8.13 12.78
CA TYR A 207 12.67 -7.09 12.60
C TYR A 207 12.59 -5.98 13.66
N TYR A 208 11.39 -5.67 14.20
CA TYR A 208 11.28 -4.80 15.37
C TYR A 208 11.88 -5.44 16.62
N ASP A 209 11.72 -6.76 16.83
CA ASP A 209 12.39 -7.47 17.92
C ASP A 209 13.91 -7.31 17.82
N LEU A 210 14.48 -7.52 16.63
CA LEU A 210 15.93 -7.34 16.39
C LEU A 210 16.37 -5.89 16.60
N ALA A 211 15.57 -4.92 16.16
CA ALA A 211 15.86 -3.50 16.36
C ALA A 211 15.85 -3.11 17.85
N ILE A 212 14.89 -3.62 18.61
CA ILE A 212 14.79 -3.40 20.07
C ILE A 212 15.96 -4.08 20.82
N GLU A 213 16.35 -5.27 20.39
CA GLU A 213 17.50 -5.96 21.00
C GLU A 213 18.80 -5.14 20.89
N ILE A 214 18.98 -4.43 19.77
CA ILE A 214 20.19 -3.64 19.50
C ILE A 214 20.12 -2.24 20.09
N ASN A 215 18.99 -1.54 19.91
CA ASN A 215 18.85 -0.14 20.29
C ASN A 215 18.29 0.06 21.70
N GLY A 216 17.77 -1.01 22.32
CA GLY A 216 16.97 -0.93 23.53
C GLY A 216 15.51 -0.62 23.27
N GLU A 217 14.72 -0.60 24.34
CA GLU A 217 13.29 -0.25 24.28
C GLU A 217 13.14 1.24 23.95
N ASP A 218 12.72 1.52 22.73
CA ASP A 218 12.34 2.83 22.22
C ASP A 218 10.82 2.89 22.05
N ASP A 219 10.19 3.98 22.46
CA ASP A 219 8.73 4.15 22.42
C ASP A 219 8.13 3.91 21.04
N ARG A 220 8.81 4.37 19.98
CA ARG A 220 8.36 4.17 18.60
C ARG A 220 8.49 2.70 18.20
N LEU A 221 9.60 2.05 18.50
CA LEU A 221 9.81 0.65 18.15
C LEU A 221 8.80 -0.26 18.86
N LEU A 222 8.53 -0.02 20.14
CA LEU A 222 7.50 -0.73 20.90
C LEU A 222 6.11 -0.50 20.28
N TYR A 223 5.76 0.74 19.97
CA TYR A 223 4.47 1.07 19.34
C TYR A 223 4.31 0.35 18.00
N MET A 224 5.32 0.36 17.14
CA MET A 224 5.27 -0.27 15.82
C MET A 224 5.22 -1.79 15.91
N ARG A 225 5.97 -2.42 16.84
CA ARG A 225 5.84 -3.85 17.10
C ARG A 225 4.45 -4.22 17.64
N GLY A 226 3.92 -3.43 18.56
CA GLY A 226 2.56 -3.56 19.05
C GLY A 226 1.54 -3.46 17.91
N THR A 227 1.76 -2.56 16.95
CA THR A 227 0.91 -2.43 15.75
C THR A 227 0.98 -3.69 14.89
N SER A 228 2.17 -4.24 14.64
CA SER A 228 2.33 -5.50 13.90
C SER A 228 1.61 -6.65 14.61
N ASN A 229 1.75 -6.76 15.93
CA ASN A 229 1.06 -7.77 16.74
C ASN A 229 -0.47 -7.58 16.70
N MET A 230 -0.96 -6.34 16.77
CA MET A 230 -2.39 -6.03 16.68
C MET A 230 -2.98 -6.44 15.33
N LEU A 231 -2.28 -6.16 14.23
CA LEU A 231 -2.70 -6.55 12.87
C LEU A 231 -2.64 -8.06 12.64
N LEU A 232 -1.81 -8.79 13.39
CA LEU A 232 -1.80 -10.26 13.43
C LEU A 232 -2.89 -10.85 14.35
N GLY A 233 -3.69 -10.02 15.03
CA GLY A 233 -4.68 -10.46 16.02
C GLY A 233 -4.06 -10.92 17.35
N ARG A 234 -2.77 -10.67 17.58
CA ARG A 234 -2.05 -10.97 18.83
C ARG A 234 -2.26 -9.85 19.84
N TYR A 235 -3.54 -9.59 20.19
CA TYR A 235 -3.93 -8.41 20.97
C TYR A 235 -3.31 -8.36 22.36
N ALA A 236 -3.09 -9.50 23.01
CA ALA A 236 -2.48 -9.54 24.36
C ALA A 236 -0.99 -9.16 24.35
N GLU A 237 -0.26 -9.50 23.30
CA GLU A 237 1.11 -9.09 23.08
C GLU A 237 1.18 -7.60 22.69
N ALA A 238 0.33 -7.16 21.78
CA ALA A 238 0.22 -5.76 21.38
C ALA A 238 -0.06 -4.83 22.59
N MET A 239 -0.95 -5.24 23.50
CA MET A 239 -1.24 -4.47 24.72
C MET A 239 -0.02 -4.28 25.63
N LYS A 240 0.89 -5.24 25.70
CA LYS A 240 2.13 -5.11 26.48
C LYS A 240 3.04 -4.05 25.86
N ASP A 241 3.20 -4.09 24.56
CA ASP A 241 4.02 -3.15 23.81
C ASP A 241 3.46 -1.72 23.92
N PHE A 242 2.14 -1.55 23.69
CA PHE A 242 1.48 -0.25 23.86
C PHE A 242 1.50 0.26 25.32
N ALA A 243 1.47 -0.64 26.31
CA ALA A 243 1.55 -0.24 27.71
C ALA A 243 2.96 0.24 28.11
N ALA A 244 4.00 -0.31 27.48
CA ALA A 244 5.39 0.09 27.69
C ALA A 244 5.78 1.35 26.91
N SER A 245 5.03 1.70 25.86
CA SER A 245 5.31 2.82 24.96
C SER A 245 4.61 4.11 25.41
N ALA A 246 5.35 5.22 25.42
CA ALA A 246 4.80 6.56 25.53
C ALA A 246 4.56 7.24 24.17
N PHE A 247 4.69 6.51 23.07
CA PHE A 247 4.46 7.03 21.73
C PHE A 247 2.99 7.47 21.55
N PRO A 248 2.73 8.62 20.86
CA PRO A 248 1.38 9.11 20.63
C PRO A 248 0.48 8.05 19.99
N GLY A 249 -0.70 7.84 20.58
CA GLY A 249 -1.66 6.82 20.13
C GLY A 249 -1.56 5.47 20.86
N SER A 250 -0.53 5.23 21.68
CA SER A 250 -0.38 3.97 22.43
C SER A 250 -1.58 3.67 23.32
N SER A 251 -2.10 4.67 24.02
CA SER A 251 -3.29 4.49 24.88
C SER A 251 -4.52 4.12 24.07
N TYR A 252 -4.75 4.77 22.92
CA TYR A 252 -5.85 4.47 22.03
C TYR A 252 -5.75 3.03 21.47
N SER A 253 -4.61 2.68 20.90
CA SER A 253 -4.38 1.35 20.31
C SER A 253 -4.51 0.23 21.35
N ARG A 254 -4.08 0.50 22.60
CA ARG A 254 -4.28 -0.42 23.72
C ARG A 254 -5.76 -0.62 24.05
N GLY A 255 -6.56 0.47 24.01
CA GLY A 255 -8.01 0.41 24.17
C GLY A 255 -8.69 -0.45 23.08
N VAL A 256 -8.29 -0.28 21.83
CA VAL A 256 -8.77 -1.10 20.70
C VAL A 256 -8.45 -2.58 20.92
N CYS A 257 -7.25 -2.90 21.37
CA CYS A 257 -6.88 -4.29 21.69
C CYS A 257 -7.71 -4.85 22.85
N ALA A 258 -7.95 -4.05 23.89
CA ALA A 258 -8.77 -4.45 25.02
C ALA A 258 -10.23 -4.75 24.60
N MET A 259 -10.82 -3.92 23.74
CA MET A 259 -12.14 -4.19 23.13
C MET A 259 -12.15 -5.50 22.35
N ALA A 260 -11.12 -5.73 21.51
CA ALA A 260 -11.01 -6.97 20.75
C ALA A 260 -10.91 -8.23 21.62
N LEU A 261 -10.38 -8.09 22.83
CA LEU A 261 -10.33 -9.15 23.85
C LEU A 261 -11.62 -9.25 24.70
N GLY A 262 -12.57 -8.33 24.53
CA GLY A 262 -13.79 -8.25 25.31
C GLY A 262 -13.61 -7.64 26.71
N ASP A 263 -12.45 -7.05 27.00
CA ASP A 263 -12.18 -6.36 28.26
C ASP A 263 -12.60 -4.88 28.18
N ILE A 264 -13.92 -4.66 28.24
CA ILE A 264 -14.53 -3.33 28.10
C ILE A 264 -14.02 -2.37 29.18
N LYS A 265 -13.86 -2.82 30.42
CA LYS A 265 -13.35 -1.98 31.50
C LYS A 265 -11.91 -1.51 31.28
N GLN A 266 -11.06 -2.37 30.75
CA GLN A 266 -9.70 -1.99 30.39
C GLN A 266 -9.70 -1.03 29.19
N ALA A 267 -10.60 -1.21 28.24
CA ALA A 267 -10.76 -0.33 27.07
C ALA A 267 -11.16 1.08 27.51
N GLU A 268 -12.14 1.23 28.40
CA GLU A 268 -12.55 2.53 28.98
C GLU A 268 -11.34 3.28 29.57
N VAL A 269 -10.60 2.65 30.48
CA VAL A 269 -9.43 3.26 31.11
C VAL A 269 -8.39 3.72 30.06
N CYS A 270 -8.24 2.94 28.98
CA CYS A 270 -7.30 3.28 27.93
C CYS A 270 -7.77 4.45 27.07
N PHE A 271 -9.07 4.51 26.71
CA PHE A 271 -9.63 5.61 25.94
C PHE A 271 -9.72 6.90 26.77
N GLU A 272 -10.03 6.82 28.06
CA GLU A 272 -9.94 7.96 28.99
C GLU A 272 -8.51 8.54 29.03
N SER A 273 -7.50 7.66 29.15
CA SER A 273 -6.09 8.06 29.10
C SER A 273 -5.71 8.71 27.78
N SER A 274 -6.25 8.24 26.66
CA SER A 274 -6.07 8.86 25.34
C SER A 274 -6.67 10.27 25.29
N LEU A 275 -7.88 10.45 25.86
CA LEU A 275 -8.54 11.75 25.97
C LEU A 275 -7.75 12.75 26.85
N GLU A 276 -7.27 12.30 28.00
CA GLU A 276 -6.46 13.13 28.91
C GLU A 276 -5.17 13.61 28.26
N ARG A 277 -4.57 12.79 27.40
CA ARG A 277 -3.37 13.16 26.62
C ARG A 277 -3.69 13.99 25.38
N GLY A 278 -4.96 14.10 25.00
CA GLY A 278 -5.39 14.78 23.78
C GLY A 278 -5.02 14.02 22.51
N GLU A 279 -4.70 12.74 22.61
CA GLU A 279 -4.33 11.88 21.51
C GLU A 279 -5.58 11.26 20.90
N GLN A 280 -5.75 11.38 19.55
CA GLN A 280 -6.91 10.83 18.83
C GLN A 280 -8.26 11.12 19.54
N ALA A 281 -8.39 12.33 20.09
CA ALA A 281 -9.43 12.66 21.03
C ALA A 281 -10.87 12.41 20.52
N ASN A 282 -11.12 12.58 19.22
CA ASN A 282 -12.43 12.30 18.65
C ASN A 282 -12.70 10.79 18.56
N ASP A 283 -11.72 10.03 18.06
CA ASP A 283 -11.87 8.56 17.94
C ASP A 283 -12.00 7.93 19.33
N ALA A 284 -11.23 8.43 20.30
CA ALA A 284 -11.31 7.98 21.69
C ALA A 284 -12.68 8.28 22.33
N ARG A 285 -13.31 9.46 22.04
CA ARG A 285 -14.68 9.75 22.49
C ARG A 285 -15.70 8.77 21.92
N LEU A 286 -15.59 8.47 20.63
CA LEU A 286 -16.47 7.53 19.96
C LEU A 286 -16.34 6.12 20.57
N MET A 287 -15.10 5.64 20.71
CA MET A 287 -14.85 4.32 21.27
C MET A 287 -15.27 4.22 22.75
N LEU A 288 -15.03 5.27 23.53
CA LEU A 288 -15.47 5.32 24.92
C LEU A 288 -17.03 5.32 25.03
N ALA A 289 -17.71 6.02 24.11
CA ALA A 289 -19.17 5.96 24.05
C ALA A 289 -19.68 4.55 23.72
N VAL A 290 -18.99 3.82 22.83
CA VAL A 290 -19.30 2.42 22.52
C VAL A 290 -19.09 1.54 23.77
N CYS A 291 -18.01 1.74 24.53
CA CYS A 291 -17.78 1.02 25.79
C CYS A 291 -18.93 1.25 26.79
N HIS A 292 -19.36 2.50 27.00
CA HIS A 292 -20.49 2.80 27.87
C HIS A 292 -21.82 2.23 27.39
N LEU A 293 -22.04 2.07 26.09
CA LEU A 293 -23.22 1.36 25.56
C LEU A 293 -23.19 -0.12 25.94
N GLU A 294 -22.03 -0.77 25.78
CA GLU A 294 -21.85 -2.18 26.16
C GLU A 294 -22.02 -2.41 27.66
N ASP A 295 -21.61 -1.45 28.49
CA ASP A 295 -21.78 -1.49 29.95
C ASP A 295 -23.20 -1.08 30.42
N GLY A 296 -24.06 -0.67 29.50
CA GLY A 296 -25.44 -0.26 29.85
C GLY A 296 -25.54 1.13 30.46
N GLU A 297 -24.65 2.03 30.12
CA GLU A 297 -24.55 3.41 30.56
C GLU A 297 -24.89 4.40 29.41
N PRO A 298 -26.16 4.40 28.92
CA PRO A 298 -26.51 5.14 27.71
C PRO A 298 -26.50 6.65 27.86
N ALA A 299 -26.57 7.19 29.10
CA ALA A 299 -26.54 8.64 29.31
C ALA A 299 -25.14 9.20 29.12
N GLU A 300 -24.13 8.47 29.61
CA GLU A 300 -22.70 8.78 29.45
C GLU A 300 -22.30 8.65 27.98
N ALA A 301 -22.76 7.59 27.32
CA ALA A 301 -22.54 7.39 25.88
C ALA A 301 -23.10 8.56 25.05
N GLU A 302 -24.38 8.95 25.27
CA GLU A 302 -24.99 10.06 24.53
C GLU A 302 -24.21 11.36 24.73
N ALA A 303 -23.77 11.67 25.97
CA ALA A 303 -22.97 12.87 26.26
C ALA A 303 -21.64 12.89 25.51
N LEU A 304 -20.95 11.75 25.39
CA LEU A 304 -19.68 11.66 24.64
C LEU A 304 -19.90 11.80 23.13
N LEU A 305 -20.98 11.24 22.59
CA LEU A 305 -21.33 11.40 21.17
C LEU A 305 -21.70 12.84 20.82
N GLU A 306 -22.35 13.57 21.74
CA GLU A 306 -22.61 14.99 21.58
C GLU A 306 -21.31 15.82 21.62
N GLN A 307 -20.37 15.44 22.50
CA GLN A 307 -19.04 16.07 22.53
C GLN A 307 -18.24 15.78 21.27
N TYR A 308 -18.34 14.55 20.71
CA TYR A 308 -17.74 14.19 19.42
C TYR A 308 -18.21 15.13 18.31
N MET A 309 -19.52 15.32 18.19
CA MET A 309 -20.11 16.22 17.19
C MET A 309 -19.71 17.68 17.42
N ALA A 310 -19.72 18.13 18.67
CA ALA A 310 -19.31 19.49 19.04
C ALA A 310 -17.83 19.78 18.72
N ALA A 311 -16.99 18.74 18.73
CA ALA A 311 -15.57 18.81 18.34
C ALA A 311 -15.34 18.72 16.81
N GLY A 312 -16.40 18.71 16.01
CA GLY A 312 -16.34 18.68 14.54
C GLY A 312 -16.41 17.28 13.93
N GLY A 313 -16.71 16.26 14.71
CA GLY A 313 -16.99 14.91 14.22
C GLY A 313 -18.29 14.88 13.39
N ALA A 314 -18.33 14.00 12.37
CA ALA A 314 -19.49 13.91 11.50
C ALA A 314 -20.66 13.21 12.19
N TYR A 315 -21.88 13.75 12.03
CA TYR A 315 -23.09 13.12 12.55
C TYR A 315 -23.30 11.70 12.00
N ALA A 316 -22.97 11.50 10.71
CA ALA A 316 -23.06 10.20 10.07
C ALA A 316 -22.30 9.09 10.82
N ASP A 317 -21.16 9.41 11.46
CA ASP A 317 -20.35 8.43 12.17
C ASP A 317 -20.96 7.96 13.48
N VAL A 318 -21.82 8.79 14.08
CA VAL A 318 -22.36 8.57 15.42
C VAL A 318 -23.89 8.32 15.47
N ALA A 319 -24.59 8.52 14.35
CA ALA A 319 -26.04 8.44 14.29
C ALA A 319 -26.56 7.10 14.84
N TYR A 320 -25.97 5.99 14.44
CA TYR A 320 -26.34 4.65 14.90
C TYR A 320 -26.15 4.50 16.43
N TYR A 321 -24.97 4.86 16.94
CA TYR A 321 -24.66 4.71 18.37
C TYR A 321 -25.51 5.63 19.25
N ARG A 322 -25.77 6.86 18.77
CA ARG A 322 -26.66 7.79 19.49
C ARG A 322 -28.12 7.30 19.48
N ALA A 323 -28.58 6.73 18.38
CA ALA A 323 -29.88 6.08 18.30
C ALA A 323 -30.00 4.96 19.34
N HIS A 324 -28.96 4.12 19.42
CA HIS A 324 -28.90 3.03 20.40
C HIS A 324 -28.97 3.58 21.83
N ALA A 325 -28.14 4.57 22.17
CA ALA A 325 -28.19 5.21 23.49
C ALA A 325 -29.58 5.76 23.84
N ARG A 326 -30.21 6.45 22.88
CA ARG A 326 -31.56 7.01 23.04
C ARG A 326 -32.64 5.95 23.20
N SER A 327 -32.53 4.85 22.46
CA SER A 327 -33.43 3.70 22.55
C SER A 327 -33.34 3.08 23.93
N MET A 328 -32.16 2.83 24.47
CA MET A 328 -31.94 2.31 25.83
C MET A 328 -32.52 3.23 26.91
N ARG A 329 -32.60 4.54 26.66
CA ARG A 329 -33.21 5.54 27.54
C ARG A 329 -34.70 5.74 27.28
N GLU A 330 -35.31 4.92 26.50
CA GLU A 330 -36.71 4.97 26.09
C GLU A 330 -37.11 6.25 25.32
N ASN A 331 -36.11 7.01 24.81
CA ASN A 331 -36.33 8.14 23.90
C ASN A 331 -36.54 7.61 22.48
N TYR A 332 -37.59 6.83 22.28
CA TYR A 332 -37.82 6.12 21.01
C TYR A 332 -38.05 7.08 19.83
N ALA A 333 -38.69 8.22 20.06
CA ALA A 333 -38.90 9.17 18.97
C ALA A 333 -37.58 9.73 18.41
N GLY A 334 -36.66 10.17 19.31
CA GLY A 334 -35.35 10.64 18.93
C GLY A 334 -34.43 9.54 18.40
N ALA A 335 -34.56 8.30 18.95
CA ALA A 335 -33.84 7.14 18.44
C ALA A 335 -34.23 6.79 16.99
N ALA A 336 -35.52 6.85 16.67
CA ALA A 336 -36.01 6.57 15.34
C ALA A 336 -35.43 7.52 14.28
N GLU A 337 -35.36 8.83 14.61
CA GLU A 337 -34.77 9.84 13.72
C GLU A 337 -33.29 9.59 13.46
N ASP A 338 -32.54 9.22 14.49
CA ASP A 338 -31.10 8.93 14.37
C ASP A 338 -30.85 7.61 13.61
N TYR A 339 -31.68 6.57 13.83
CA TYR A 339 -31.58 5.32 13.04
C TYR A 339 -31.96 5.53 11.59
N GLU A 340 -32.99 6.34 11.26
CA GLU A 340 -33.35 6.70 9.91
C GLU A 340 -32.16 7.39 9.21
N ALA A 341 -31.48 8.31 9.89
CA ALA A 341 -30.30 8.97 9.36
C ALA A 341 -29.10 8.02 9.19
N ALA A 342 -28.90 7.08 10.12
CA ALA A 342 -27.85 6.05 10.00
C ALA A 342 -28.11 5.15 8.79
N ALA A 343 -29.33 4.75 8.53
CA ALA A 343 -29.72 3.95 7.38
C ALA A 343 -29.46 4.68 6.05
N GLU A 344 -29.78 5.99 5.98
CA GLU A 344 -29.52 6.83 4.81
C GLU A 344 -28.03 6.94 4.49
N ASN A 345 -27.17 6.97 5.51
CA ASN A 345 -25.70 7.02 5.38
C ASN A 345 -25.06 5.65 5.11
N GLY A 346 -25.85 4.56 5.06
CA GLY A 346 -25.39 3.22 4.75
C GLY A 346 -24.67 2.50 5.89
N GLN A 347 -24.56 3.10 7.07
CA GLN A 347 -23.97 2.47 8.26
C GLN A 347 -24.99 1.54 8.91
N PHE A 348 -24.65 0.27 9.10
CA PHE A 348 -25.55 -0.75 9.69
C PHE A 348 -26.97 -0.65 9.12
N ARG A 349 -27.07 -0.50 7.77
CA ARG A 349 -28.29 -0.05 7.10
C ARG A 349 -29.50 -0.94 7.43
N GLU A 350 -29.35 -2.25 7.39
CA GLU A 350 -30.43 -3.20 7.65
C GLU A 350 -30.91 -3.11 9.10
N GLU A 351 -29.98 -3.14 10.06
CA GLU A 351 -30.26 -3.02 11.48
C GLU A 351 -30.86 -1.65 11.84
N SER A 352 -30.36 -0.59 11.17
CA SER A 352 -30.88 0.76 11.37
C SER A 352 -32.30 0.91 10.87
N LEU A 353 -32.64 0.38 9.70
CA LEU A 353 -34.03 0.39 9.17
C LEU A 353 -35.01 -0.35 10.10
N PHE A 354 -34.64 -1.55 10.51
CA PHE A 354 -35.46 -2.33 11.42
C PHE A 354 -35.62 -1.64 12.77
N SER A 355 -34.51 -1.17 13.36
CA SER A 355 -34.53 -0.49 14.66
C SER A 355 -35.30 0.84 14.62
N ALA A 356 -35.21 1.60 13.51
CA ALA A 356 -36.03 2.79 13.32
C ALA A 356 -37.52 2.50 13.36
N ALA A 357 -37.96 1.50 12.59
CA ALA A 357 -39.36 1.07 12.56
C ALA A 357 -39.82 0.58 13.94
N GLN A 358 -38.98 -0.18 14.65
CA GLN A 358 -39.25 -0.65 15.99
C GLN A 358 -39.37 0.51 16.99
N CYS A 359 -38.46 1.50 16.91
CA CYS A 359 -38.57 2.69 17.75
C CYS A 359 -39.80 3.54 17.42
N ARG A 360 -40.23 3.63 16.16
CA ARG A 360 -41.51 4.26 15.77
C ARG A 360 -42.71 3.55 16.43
N TYR A 361 -42.68 2.22 16.45
CA TYR A 361 -43.73 1.42 17.13
C TYR A 361 -43.79 1.72 18.63
N PHE A 362 -42.62 1.70 19.32
CA PHE A 362 -42.58 1.97 20.76
C PHE A 362 -42.90 3.45 21.11
N ALA A 363 -42.62 4.37 20.20
CA ALA A 363 -43.00 5.79 20.31
C ALA A 363 -44.54 6.00 20.13
N GLY A 364 -45.26 5.00 19.67
CA GLY A 364 -46.71 5.08 19.34
C GLY A 364 -46.99 5.69 17.97
N ASP A 365 -45.97 5.93 17.14
CA ASP A 365 -46.13 6.40 15.75
C ASP A 365 -46.34 5.20 14.82
N TYR A 366 -47.47 4.54 15.01
CA TYR A 366 -47.76 3.29 14.32
C TYR A 366 -47.83 3.43 12.80
N ALA A 367 -48.25 4.61 12.31
CA ALA A 367 -48.34 4.84 10.86
C ALA A 367 -46.93 4.82 10.21
N LYS A 368 -45.94 5.46 10.84
CA LYS A 368 -44.56 5.37 10.37
C LYS A 368 -43.94 4.01 10.63
N ALA A 369 -44.31 3.35 11.73
CA ALA A 369 -43.84 1.99 11.99
C ALA A 369 -44.27 1.04 10.87
N VAL A 370 -45.57 1.12 10.41
CA VAL A 370 -46.04 0.35 9.26
C VAL A 370 -45.18 0.58 8.03
N GLN A 371 -44.94 1.84 7.65
CA GLN A 371 -44.10 2.18 6.49
C GLN A 371 -42.67 1.60 6.60
N GLY A 372 -42.07 1.72 7.78
CA GLY A 372 -40.74 1.18 8.04
C GLY A 372 -40.67 -0.34 7.97
N PHE A 373 -41.65 -1.04 8.56
CA PHE A 373 -41.69 -2.50 8.47
C PHE A 373 -42.10 -3.03 7.11
N GLU A 374 -42.92 -2.31 6.33
CA GLU A 374 -43.18 -2.63 4.94
C GLU A 374 -41.88 -2.56 4.12
N GLN A 375 -41.05 -1.53 4.35
CA GLN A 375 -39.74 -1.43 3.72
C GLN A 375 -38.80 -2.58 4.16
N CYS A 376 -38.76 -2.92 5.42
CA CYS A 376 -37.98 -4.06 5.89
C CYS A 376 -38.44 -5.39 5.23
N VAL A 377 -39.73 -5.57 5.02
CA VAL A 377 -40.27 -6.73 4.32
C VAL A 377 -39.91 -6.73 2.84
N GLU A 378 -39.96 -5.57 2.16
CA GLU A 378 -39.59 -5.44 0.75
C GLU A 378 -38.09 -5.72 0.55
N GLU A 379 -37.25 -5.33 1.51
CA GLU A 379 -35.78 -5.54 1.47
C GLU A 379 -35.36 -6.89 2.12
N GLU A 380 -36.34 -7.74 2.51
CA GLU A 380 -36.13 -9.06 3.16
C GLU A 380 -35.35 -9.02 4.49
N ILE A 381 -35.41 -7.88 5.21
CA ILE A 381 -34.74 -7.67 6.49
C ILE A 381 -35.57 -8.33 7.61
N ASP A 382 -35.00 -9.29 8.31
CA ASP A 382 -35.59 -10.05 9.41
C ASP A 382 -37.09 -10.31 9.22
N LEU A 383 -37.42 -11.02 8.14
CA LEU A 383 -38.81 -11.18 7.67
C LEU A 383 -39.78 -11.62 8.77
N ALA A 384 -39.35 -12.49 9.68
CA ALA A 384 -40.23 -12.99 10.74
C ALA A 384 -40.60 -11.88 11.73
N GLN A 385 -39.65 -11.11 12.19
CA GLN A 385 -39.88 -9.99 13.10
C GLN A 385 -40.54 -8.80 12.41
N SER A 386 -40.11 -8.50 11.15
CA SER A 386 -40.71 -7.43 10.36
C SER A 386 -42.19 -7.64 10.12
N TRP A 387 -42.64 -8.85 9.72
CA TRP A 387 -44.05 -9.20 9.61
C TRP A 387 -44.75 -9.15 10.96
N TYR A 388 -44.10 -9.59 12.02
CA TYR A 388 -44.70 -9.56 13.37
C TYR A 388 -44.98 -8.13 13.82
N TYR A 389 -43.99 -7.23 13.78
CA TYR A 389 -44.19 -5.83 14.19
C TYR A 389 -45.09 -5.06 13.24
N LEU A 390 -45.08 -5.38 11.93
CA LEU A 390 -46.02 -4.84 10.96
C LEU A 390 -47.48 -5.19 11.40
N GLY A 391 -47.70 -6.44 11.72
CA GLY A 391 -49.01 -6.90 12.20
C GLY A 391 -49.44 -6.19 13.48
N LEU A 392 -48.54 -6.03 14.46
CA LEU A 392 -48.83 -5.30 15.70
C LEU A 392 -49.13 -3.81 15.44
N SER A 393 -48.40 -3.17 14.50
CA SER A 393 -48.58 -1.76 14.14
C SER A 393 -49.94 -1.55 13.45
N LEU A 394 -50.35 -2.44 12.53
CA LEU A 394 -51.65 -2.43 11.88
C LEU A 394 -52.79 -2.68 12.87
N LEU A 395 -52.59 -3.58 13.82
CA LEU A 395 -53.56 -3.82 14.90
C LEU A 395 -53.81 -2.58 15.76
N ALA A 396 -52.72 -1.86 16.10
CA ALA A 396 -52.78 -0.61 16.86
C ALA A 396 -53.51 0.51 16.10
N LEU A 397 -53.47 0.51 14.76
CA LEU A 397 -54.20 1.42 13.90
C LEU A 397 -55.66 0.97 13.67
N GLY A 398 -56.06 -0.24 14.12
CA GLY A 398 -57.39 -0.80 13.90
C GLY A 398 -57.58 -1.50 12.56
N GLU A 399 -56.52 -1.75 11.80
CA GLU A 399 -56.51 -2.41 10.49
C GLU A 399 -56.46 -3.94 10.68
N ASN A 400 -57.53 -4.54 11.24
CA ASN A 400 -57.54 -5.91 11.71
C ASN A 400 -57.31 -6.97 10.62
N GLU A 401 -57.76 -6.75 9.39
CA GLU A 401 -57.58 -7.70 8.27
C GLU A 401 -56.11 -7.76 7.86
N GLY A 402 -55.46 -6.59 7.66
CA GLY A 402 -54.03 -6.50 7.35
C GLY A 402 -53.17 -7.05 8.47
N ALA A 403 -53.53 -6.77 9.72
CA ALA A 403 -52.84 -7.28 10.88
C ALA A 403 -52.83 -8.83 10.93
N ALA A 404 -53.99 -9.46 10.69
CA ALA A 404 -54.11 -10.92 10.67
C ALA A 404 -53.22 -11.53 9.55
N GLU A 405 -53.25 -10.95 8.34
CA GLU A 405 -52.43 -11.40 7.23
C GLU A 405 -50.91 -11.28 7.55
N ALA A 406 -50.49 -10.16 8.11
CA ALA A 406 -49.10 -9.94 8.49
C ALA A 406 -48.63 -10.93 9.58
N LEU A 407 -49.45 -11.17 10.60
CA LEU A 407 -49.12 -12.12 11.66
C LEU A 407 -49.07 -13.57 11.15
N ASP A 408 -49.94 -13.96 10.21
CA ASP A 408 -49.89 -15.29 9.56
C ASP A 408 -48.56 -15.44 8.75
N LYS A 409 -48.13 -14.39 8.05
CA LYS A 409 -46.84 -14.37 7.34
C LYS A 409 -45.64 -14.43 8.31
N ALA A 410 -45.73 -13.77 9.46
CA ALA A 410 -44.72 -13.87 10.51
C ALA A 410 -44.56 -15.30 11.02
N LEU A 411 -45.68 -15.99 11.27
CA LEU A 411 -45.70 -17.40 11.69
C LEU A 411 -45.09 -18.31 10.61
N ALA A 412 -45.41 -18.06 9.34
CA ALA A 412 -44.86 -18.83 8.23
C ALA A 412 -43.35 -18.61 8.07
N ALA A 413 -42.87 -17.39 8.23
CA ALA A 413 -41.43 -17.04 8.15
C ALA A 413 -40.65 -17.58 9.36
N GLY A 414 -41.22 -17.52 10.58
CA GLY A 414 -40.60 -18.05 11.80
C GLY A 414 -40.62 -19.57 11.91
N GLY A 415 -41.57 -20.24 11.27
CA GLY A 415 -41.72 -21.72 11.31
C GLY A 415 -40.71 -22.47 10.44
N THR A 416 -39.90 -21.78 9.63
CA THR A 416 -38.84 -22.38 8.78
C THR A 416 -37.50 -22.50 9.47
N ASN A 417 -37.35 -21.98 10.71
CA ASN A 417 -36.09 -21.98 11.51
C ASN A 417 -36.19 -22.96 12.72
N GLY A 418 -36.89 -24.06 12.58
CA GLY A 418 -37.00 -25.14 13.57
C GLY A 418 -36.04 -26.31 13.30
#